data_07953124db2a501c8ff353301a95b64b
#
_entry.id   07953124db2a501c8ff353301a95b64b
#
_cell.length_a   1.000
_cell.length_b   1.000
_cell.length_c   1.000
_cell.angle_alpha   90.00
_cell.angle_beta   90.00
_cell.angle_gamma   90.00
#
_symmetry.space_group_name_H-M   'P 1'
#
loop_
_entity.id
_entity.type
_entity.pdbx_description
1 polymer ?
#
loop_
_entity_poly.entity_id
_entity_poly.type
_entity_poly.pdbx_seq_one_letter_code
_entity_poly.pdbx_strand_id
1 'polypeptide(L)'
;ADVRAMATYLMELPGQAPQAAQAMPAPAAVQAAASAVAPARALDRHANGERIYQNACAVCHEAGSGPTFFGVKPQLALNTNLHAASPDNLVQVILNGIQAPADDALGYMPGFGDSLDDRQIADLLGYLRERFAPEEKAWPDDTKTINRLRMQAQAHAH
;
A
#
# COMPACT_ATOMS: atom_id res chain seq x y z
N ALA A 1 4.18 -8.61 -25.46
CA ALA A 1 2.95 -9.35 -25.18
C ALA A 1 1.78 -8.35 -25.14
N ASP A 2 0.78 -8.61 -25.96
CA ASP A 2 -0.28 -7.64 -26.23
C ASP A 2 -1.35 -7.68 -25.13
N VAL A 3 -1.33 -6.68 -24.25
CA VAL A 3 -2.32 -6.51 -23.18
C VAL A 3 -3.76 -6.47 -23.74
N ARG A 4 -3.95 -5.98 -24.98
CA ARG A 4 -5.25 -5.99 -25.65
C ARG A 4 -5.69 -7.40 -25.98
N ALA A 5 -4.81 -8.28 -26.44
CA ALA A 5 -5.12 -9.67 -26.73
C ALA A 5 -5.56 -10.43 -25.46
N MET A 6 -4.88 -10.20 -24.34
CA MET A 6 -5.29 -10.75 -23.04
C MET A 6 -6.64 -10.22 -22.57
N ALA A 7 -6.88 -8.92 -22.70
CA ALA A 7 -8.15 -8.33 -22.33
C ALA A 7 -9.30 -8.89 -23.20
N THR A 8 -9.11 -9.00 -24.53
CA THR A 8 -10.07 -9.61 -25.45
C THR A 8 -10.38 -11.07 -25.05
N TYR A 9 -9.33 -11.85 -24.78
CA TYR A 9 -9.50 -13.25 -24.36
C TYR A 9 -10.31 -13.38 -23.07
N LEU A 10 -10.03 -12.54 -22.07
CA LEU A 10 -10.77 -12.56 -20.82
C LEU A 10 -12.25 -12.14 -20.98
N MET A 11 -12.54 -11.24 -21.92
CA MET A 11 -13.91 -10.80 -22.21
C MET A 11 -14.73 -11.85 -23.00
N GLU A 12 -14.05 -12.75 -23.71
CA GLU A 12 -14.69 -13.82 -24.51
C GLU A 12 -14.88 -15.14 -23.73
N LEU A 13 -14.42 -15.22 -22.47
CA LEU A 13 -14.61 -16.41 -21.65
C LEU A 13 -16.11 -16.69 -21.42
N PRO A 14 -16.60 -17.92 -21.68
CA PRO A 14 -18.01 -18.28 -21.46
C PRO A 14 -18.43 -18.06 -20.00
N GLY A 15 -19.51 -17.31 -19.80
CA GLY A 15 -20.06 -17.00 -18.46
C GLY A 15 -19.84 -15.58 -17.98
N GLN A 16 -19.07 -14.77 -18.68
CA GLN A 16 -19.02 -13.33 -18.47
C GLN A 16 -20.06 -12.68 -19.39
N ALA A 17 -21.30 -12.47 -18.91
CA ALA A 17 -22.15 -11.51 -19.57
C ALA A 17 -21.44 -10.15 -19.63
N PRO A 18 -21.45 -9.41 -20.76
CA PRO A 18 -20.92 -8.09 -20.81
C PRO A 18 -21.69 -7.22 -19.81
N GLN A 19 -21.18 -7.11 -18.59
CA GLN A 19 -21.60 -6.03 -17.73
C GLN A 19 -21.22 -4.77 -18.51
N ALA A 20 -22.25 -3.94 -18.79
CA ALA A 20 -22.03 -2.65 -19.42
C ALA A 20 -20.78 -2.05 -18.77
N ALA A 21 -19.76 -1.82 -19.58
CA ALA A 21 -18.48 -1.30 -19.11
C ALA A 21 -18.80 -0.08 -18.25
N GLN A 22 -18.74 -0.24 -16.95
CA GLN A 22 -18.82 0.89 -16.05
C GLN A 22 -17.66 1.76 -16.47
N ALA A 23 -17.98 2.93 -17.01
CA ALA A 23 -16.97 3.87 -17.45
C ALA A 23 -15.98 4.00 -16.30
N MET A 24 -14.72 3.66 -16.54
CA MET A 24 -13.67 3.85 -15.53
C MET A 24 -13.78 5.29 -15.05
N PRO A 25 -13.87 5.52 -13.73
CA PRO A 25 -13.96 6.87 -13.21
C PRO A 25 -12.79 7.68 -13.76
N ALA A 26 -13.08 8.91 -14.19
CA ALA A 26 -12.04 9.78 -14.71
C ALA A 26 -10.88 9.87 -13.70
N PRO A 27 -9.62 9.95 -14.14
CA PRO A 27 -8.45 10.04 -13.24
C PRO A 27 -8.62 11.07 -12.13
N ALA A 28 -9.27 12.20 -12.42
CA ALA A 28 -9.58 13.25 -11.45
C ALA A 28 -10.59 12.78 -10.38
N ALA A 29 -11.55 11.92 -10.69
CA ALA A 29 -12.51 11.40 -9.74
C ALA A 29 -11.86 10.34 -8.82
N VAL A 30 -10.97 9.51 -9.36
CA VAL A 30 -10.15 8.57 -8.58
C VAL A 30 -9.22 9.34 -7.65
N GLN A 31 -8.59 10.39 -8.13
CA GLN A 31 -7.73 11.26 -7.34
C GLN A 31 -8.51 11.99 -6.22
N ALA A 32 -9.71 12.50 -6.52
CA ALA A 32 -10.57 13.14 -5.54
C ALA A 32 -11.05 12.15 -4.46
N ALA A 33 -11.43 10.93 -4.84
CA ALA A 33 -11.81 9.89 -3.90
C ALA A 33 -10.63 9.48 -2.99
N ALA A 34 -9.42 9.36 -3.54
CA ALA A 34 -8.21 9.08 -2.79
C ALA A 34 -7.79 10.25 -1.87
N SER A 35 -8.10 11.49 -2.26
CA SER A 35 -7.84 12.70 -1.45
C SER A 35 -8.92 12.96 -0.39
N ALA A 36 -10.10 12.38 -0.54
CA ALA A 36 -11.21 12.47 0.42
C ALA A 36 -11.05 11.52 1.62
N VAL A 37 -9.95 10.76 1.68
CA VAL A 37 -9.54 10.08 2.92
C VAL A 37 -9.42 11.14 4.00
N ALA A 38 -10.27 11.03 5.02
CA ALA A 38 -10.44 12.04 6.05
C ALA A 38 -9.10 12.52 6.59
N PRO A 39 -8.96 13.84 6.85
CA PRO A 39 -7.77 14.33 7.53
C PRO A 39 -7.62 13.50 8.79
N ALA A 40 -6.40 12.97 9.00
CA ALA A 40 -6.09 12.16 10.14
C ALA A 40 -6.56 12.88 11.41
N ARG A 41 -7.73 12.53 11.93
CA ARG A 41 -7.93 12.67 13.34
C ARG A 41 -6.92 11.74 13.94
N ALA A 42 -5.96 12.32 14.65
CA ALA A 42 -4.99 11.56 15.39
C ALA A 42 -5.75 10.43 16.10
N LEU A 43 -5.56 9.24 15.60
CA LEU A 43 -6.15 8.08 16.21
C LEU A 43 -5.28 7.86 17.42
N ASP A 44 -5.70 8.34 18.58
CA ASP A 44 -4.91 8.32 19.82
C ASP A 44 -4.28 6.95 20.07
N ARG A 45 -4.98 5.89 19.66
CA ARG A 45 -4.50 4.50 19.73
C ARG A 45 -3.37 4.14 18.75
N HIS A 46 -3.17 4.95 17.69
CA HIS A 46 -2.12 4.74 16.68
C HIS A 46 -1.19 5.93 16.54
N ALA A 47 -1.06 6.75 17.58
CA ALA A 47 -0.25 7.97 17.56
C ALA A 47 1.23 7.70 17.17
N ASN A 48 1.78 6.56 17.59
CA ASN A 48 3.13 6.17 17.20
C ASN A 48 3.22 5.80 15.71
N GLY A 49 2.23 5.05 15.20
CA GLY A 49 2.11 4.69 13.78
C GLY A 49 1.94 5.94 12.90
N GLU A 50 1.12 6.90 13.34
CA GLU A 50 0.98 8.20 12.67
C GLU A 50 2.31 8.95 12.59
N ARG A 51 3.04 9.03 13.70
CA ARG A 51 4.34 9.70 13.75
C ARG A 51 5.34 9.04 12.80
N ILE A 52 5.38 7.71 12.76
CA ILE A 52 6.24 6.96 11.82
C ILE A 52 5.84 7.28 10.39
N TYR A 53 4.55 7.20 10.07
CA TYR A 53 4.03 7.52 8.75
C TYR A 53 4.42 8.93 8.28
N GLN A 54 4.19 9.94 9.11
CA GLN A 54 4.48 11.33 8.76
C GLN A 54 5.97 11.57 8.48
N ASN A 55 6.87 10.90 9.20
CA ASN A 55 8.31 11.12 9.09
C ASN A 55 9.00 10.23 8.04
N ALA A 56 8.45 9.06 7.73
CA ALA A 56 9.11 8.09 6.86
C ALA A 56 8.37 7.82 5.55
N CYS A 57 7.05 7.93 5.52
CA CYS A 57 6.22 7.47 4.43
C CYS A 57 5.54 8.62 3.65
N ALA A 58 5.07 9.64 4.37
CA ALA A 58 4.24 10.72 3.81
C ALA A 58 4.96 11.47 2.68
N VAL A 59 6.29 11.62 2.75
CA VAL A 59 7.08 12.31 1.72
C VAL A 59 6.84 11.73 0.31
N CYS A 60 6.61 10.42 0.21
CA CYS A 60 6.32 9.73 -1.05
C CYS A 60 4.83 9.40 -1.24
N HIS A 61 4.10 9.16 -0.15
CA HIS A 61 2.73 8.63 -0.21
C HIS A 61 1.63 9.65 0.05
N GLU A 62 1.94 10.85 0.52
CA GLU A 62 0.95 11.90 0.75
C GLU A 62 0.91 12.90 -0.42
N ALA A 63 -0.29 13.21 -0.89
CA ALA A 63 -0.47 14.25 -1.90
C ALA A 63 -0.05 15.61 -1.32
N GLY A 64 0.76 16.37 -2.07
CA GLY A 64 1.25 17.68 -1.63
C GLY A 64 2.44 17.66 -0.66
N SER A 65 2.88 16.50 -0.19
CA SER A 65 4.07 16.36 0.64
C SER A 65 5.31 16.17 -0.23
N GLY A 66 6.41 16.86 0.12
CA GLY A 66 7.73 16.67 -0.46
C GLY A 66 7.81 16.81 -1.99
N PRO A 67 8.99 16.63 -2.55
CA PRO A 67 9.19 16.65 -4.00
C PRO A 67 8.50 15.45 -4.65
N THR A 68 8.01 15.62 -5.88
CA THR A 68 7.62 14.49 -6.75
C THR A 68 8.90 13.81 -7.21
N PHE A 69 9.33 12.79 -6.50
CA PHE A 69 10.36 11.90 -6.98
C PHE A 69 9.71 10.92 -7.96
N PHE A 70 10.29 10.77 -9.15
CA PHE A 70 9.87 9.76 -10.13
C PHE A 70 8.44 9.91 -10.71
N GLY A 71 7.84 11.10 -10.64
CA GLY A 71 6.61 11.43 -11.39
C GLY A 71 5.30 10.88 -10.79
N VAL A 72 5.33 9.88 -9.92
CA VAL A 72 4.12 9.25 -9.38
C VAL A 72 4.20 9.14 -7.86
N LYS A 73 3.14 9.60 -7.18
CA LYS A 73 2.93 9.32 -5.75
C LYS A 73 1.94 8.17 -5.62
N PRO A 74 2.38 6.97 -5.18
CA PRO A 74 1.47 5.84 -4.98
C PRO A 74 0.42 6.17 -3.92
N GLN A 75 -0.85 6.13 -4.31
CA GLN A 75 -1.99 6.41 -3.45
C GLN A 75 -2.26 5.20 -2.53
N LEU A 76 -2.03 5.33 -1.23
CA LEU A 76 -2.22 4.22 -0.30
C LEU A 76 -3.68 3.78 -0.19
N ALA A 77 -4.63 4.68 -0.30
CA ALA A 77 -6.05 4.33 -0.28
C ALA A 77 -6.48 3.36 -1.41
N LEU A 78 -5.70 3.28 -2.49
CA LEU A 78 -5.94 2.37 -3.61
C LEU A 78 -5.04 1.13 -3.56
N ASN A 79 -4.20 0.99 -2.53
CA ASN A 79 -3.27 -0.12 -2.43
C ASN A 79 -3.99 -1.39 -1.93
N THR A 80 -4.04 -2.41 -2.79
CA THR A 80 -4.72 -3.67 -2.50
C THR A 80 -4.20 -4.38 -1.26
N ASN A 81 -2.94 -4.17 -0.86
CA ASN A 81 -2.39 -4.75 0.37
C ASN A 81 -3.08 -4.19 1.61
N LEU A 82 -3.57 -2.94 1.57
CA LEU A 82 -4.30 -2.34 2.68
C LEU A 82 -5.74 -2.87 2.78
N HIS A 83 -6.25 -3.55 1.76
CA HIS A 83 -7.57 -4.19 1.75
C HIS A 83 -7.48 -5.72 1.90
N ALA A 84 -6.28 -6.28 1.99
CA ALA A 84 -6.07 -7.71 2.15
C ALA A 84 -6.49 -8.23 3.53
N ALA A 85 -6.84 -9.51 3.62
CA ALA A 85 -7.17 -10.17 4.89
C ALA A 85 -5.95 -10.33 5.81
N SER A 86 -4.73 -10.47 5.24
CA SER A 86 -3.45 -10.57 5.96
C SER A 86 -2.55 -9.40 5.60
N PRO A 87 -1.76 -8.85 6.55
CA PRO A 87 -0.78 -7.81 6.29
C PRO A 87 0.55 -8.35 5.74
N ASP A 88 0.72 -9.65 5.57
CA ASP A 88 2.03 -10.29 5.31
C ASP A 88 2.78 -9.65 4.13
N ASN A 89 2.09 -9.42 3.01
CA ASN A 89 2.71 -8.82 1.84
C ASN A 89 3.07 -7.34 2.09
N LEU A 90 2.23 -6.59 2.81
CA LEU A 90 2.54 -5.21 3.19
C LEU A 90 3.76 -5.16 4.12
N VAL A 91 3.86 -6.09 5.08
CA VAL A 91 5.02 -6.21 5.96
C VAL A 91 6.29 -6.47 5.14
N GLN A 92 6.24 -7.40 4.18
CA GLN A 92 7.38 -7.67 3.30
C GLN A 92 7.81 -6.44 2.49
N VAL A 93 6.84 -5.69 1.96
CA VAL A 93 7.12 -4.43 1.23
C VAL A 93 7.76 -3.38 2.16
N ILE A 94 7.29 -3.25 3.40
CA ILE A 94 7.88 -2.31 4.36
C ILE A 94 9.30 -2.76 4.74
N LEU A 95 9.52 -4.05 5.00
CA LEU A 95 10.83 -4.57 5.40
C LEU A 95 11.88 -4.43 4.31
N ASN A 96 11.55 -4.86 3.08
CA ASN A 96 12.51 -5.02 1.99
C ASN A 96 12.51 -3.86 1.00
N GLY A 97 11.44 -3.05 0.97
CA GLY A 97 11.21 -2.06 -0.06
C GLY A 97 10.87 -2.69 -1.43
N ILE A 98 10.90 -1.85 -2.46
CA ILE A 98 10.74 -2.24 -3.87
C ILE A 98 11.95 -1.68 -4.61
N GLN A 99 12.93 -2.54 -4.93
CA GLN A 99 14.21 -2.14 -5.50
C GLN A 99 14.19 -2.14 -7.03
N ALA A 100 13.36 -2.98 -7.64
CA ALA A 100 13.20 -3.09 -9.07
C ALA A 100 11.72 -3.03 -9.45
N PRO A 101 11.15 -1.81 -9.54
CA PRO A 101 9.77 -1.65 -9.97
C PRO A 101 9.59 -2.13 -11.43
N ALA A 102 8.37 -2.52 -11.76
CA ALA A 102 8.05 -2.98 -13.13
C ALA A 102 8.17 -1.87 -14.19
N ASP A 103 8.15 -0.60 -13.76
CA ASP A 103 8.32 0.58 -14.57
C ASP A 103 9.19 1.60 -13.80
N ASP A 104 10.25 2.06 -14.42
CA ASP A 104 11.18 3.04 -13.83
C ASP A 104 10.48 4.35 -13.45
N ALA A 105 9.37 4.70 -14.11
CA ALA A 105 8.56 5.87 -13.77
C ALA A 105 7.87 5.75 -12.40
N LEU A 106 7.70 4.53 -11.88
CA LEU A 106 7.12 4.30 -10.56
C LEU A 106 8.12 4.56 -9.41
N GLY A 107 9.42 4.65 -9.73
CA GLY A 107 10.48 4.80 -8.75
C GLY A 107 10.66 3.56 -7.87
N TYR A 108 11.50 3.68 -6.87
CA TYR A 108 11.74 2.63 -5.88
C TYR A 108 11.17 3.03 -4.51
N MET A 109 10.90 2.06 -3.66
CA MET A 109 10.58 2.25 -2.26
C MET A 109 11.74 1.72 -1.41
N PRO A 110 12.32 2.50 -0.49
CA PRO A 110 13.34 1.99 0.41
C PRO A 110 12.76 0.94 1.37
N GLY A 111 13.59 -0.02 1.78
CA GLY A 111 13.26 -0.94 2.85
C GLY A 111 13.50 -0.28 4.21
N PHE A 112 12.67 -0.62 5.19
CA PHE A 112 12.74 -0.08 6.54
C PHE A 112 13.06 -1.17 7.58
N GLY A 113 13.47 -2.36 7.14
CA GLY A 113 13.76 -3.50 7.99
C GLY A 113 14.83 -3.21 9.05
N ASP A 114 15.83 -2.40 8.73
CA ASP A 114 16.91 -2.03 9.65
C ASP A 114 16.58 -0.78 10.49
N SER A 115 15.54 -0.03 10.10
CA SER A 115 15.20 1.26 10.72
C SER A 115 14.00 1.20 11.67
N LEU A 116 13.11 0.22 11.49
CA LEU A 116 11.91 0.04 12.30
C LEU A 116 11.94 -1.35 12.98
N ASP A 117 11.70 -1.36 14.27
CA ASP A 117 11.49 -2.60 15.01
C ASP A 117 10.08 -3.20 14.77
N ASP A 118 9.84 -4.42 15.26
CA ASP A 118 8.59 -5.13 15.03
C ASP A 118 7.39 -4.43 15.67
N ARG A 119 7.58 -3.75 16.81
CA ARG A 119 6.52 -2.97 17.46
C ARG A 119 6.17 -1.73 16.65
N GLN A 120 7.18 -1.03 16.15
CA GLN A 120 6.99 0.14 15.31
C GLN A 120 6.27 -0.20 13.99
N ILE A 121 6.59 -1.36 13.40
CA ILE A 121 5.87 -1.86 12.22
C ILE A 121 4.42 -2.17 12.57
N ALA A 122 4.15 -2.83 13.70
CA ALA A 122 2.77 -3.13 14.14
C ALA A 122 1.95 -1.84 14.34
N ASP A 123 2.52 -0.83 14.99
CA ASP A 123 1.88 0.47 15.19
C ASP A 123 1.59 1.17 13.85
N LEU A 124 2.55 1.11 12.91
CA LEU A 124 2.39 1.65 11.57
C LEU A 124 1.27 0.93 10.80
N LEU A 125 1.22 -0.40 10.83
CA LEU A 125 0.17 -1.19 10.17
C LEU A 125 -1.22 -0.82 10.68
N GLY A 126 -1.38 -0.68 12.00
CA GLY A 126 -2.63 -0.26 12.61
C GLY A 126 -3.09 1.10 12.09
N TYR A 127 -2.18 2.07 12.06
CA TYR A 127 -2.44 3.40 11.52
C TYR A 127 -2.82 3.39 10.03
N LEU A 128 -2.03 2.70 9.22
CA LEU A 128 -2.27 2.63 7.77
C LEU A 128 -3.63 2.01 7.45
N ARG A 129 -3.98 0.92 8.13
CA ARG A 129 -5.25 0.22 7.95
C ARG A 129 -6.43 1.12 8.32
N GLU A 130 -6.39 1.75 9.49
CA GLU A 130 -7.48 2.59 9.97
C GLU A 130 -7.63 3.87 9.13
N ARG A 131 -6.53 4.43 8.66
CA ARG A 131 -6.55 5.66 7.87
C ARG A 131 -7.01 5.42 6.43
N PHE A 132 -6.48 4.40 5.76
CA PHE A 132 -6.62 4.23 4.32
C PHE A 132 -7.59 3.12 3.90
N ALA A 133 -7.99 2.27 4.84
CA ALA A 133 -8.97 1.20 4.62
C ALA A 133 -9.89 1.05 5.85
N PRO A 134 -10.59 2.11 6.28
CA PRO A 134 -11.37 2.12 7.53
C PRO A 134 -12.55 1.14 7.52
N GLU A 135 -13.04 0.75 6.35
CA GLU A 135 -14.14 -0.22 6.21
C GLU A 135 -13.68 -1.67 6.44
N GLU A 136 -12.37 -1.88 6.44
CA GLU A 136 -11.80 -3.21 6.58
C GLU A 136 -11.55 -3.54 8.05
N LYS A 137 -11.69 -4.83 8.39
CA LYS A 137 -11.37 -5.30 9.74
C LYS A 137 -9.91 -5.01 10.08
N ALA A 138 -9.68 -4.50 11.28
CA ALA A 138 -8.33 -4.33 11.80
C ALA A 138 -7.55 -5.66 11.82
N TRP A 139 -6.28 -5.61 11.45
CA TRP A 139 -5.40 -6.75 11.62
C TRP A 139 -5.07 -6.99 13.10
N PRO A 140 -4.76 -8.24 13.49
CA PRO A 140 -4.24 -8.51 14.81
C PRO A 140 -2.94 -7.72 15.05
N ASP A 141 -2.77 -7.20 16.27
CA ASP A 141 -1.50 -6.64 16.72
C ASP A 141 -0.53 -7.80 17.04
N ASP A 142 0.10 -8.34 16.01
CA ASP A 142 0.92 -9.56 16.08
C ASP A 142 2.38 -9.29 15.66
N THR A 143 3.17 -8.85 16.63
CA THR A 143 4.61 -8.67 16.46
C THR A 143 5.35 -9.97 16.18
N LYS A 144 4.81 -11.14 16.56
CA LYS A 144 5.43 -12.44 16.28
C LYS A 144 5.39 -12.77 14.80
N THR A 145 4.28 -12.47 14.13
CA THR A 145 4.18 -12.64 12.68
C THR A 145 5.14 -11.70 11.97
N ILE A 146 5.26 -10.45 12.39
CA ILE A 146 6.22 -9.48 11.83
C ILE A 146 7.66 -9.99 12.01
N ASN A 147 8.01 -10.46 13.20
CA ASN A 147 9.33 -11.04 13.46
C ASN A 147 9.64 -12.23 12.54
N ARG A 148 8.70 -13.17 12.41
CA ARG A 148 8.85 -14.32 11.51
C ARG A 148 9.10 -13.86 10.06
N LEU A 149 8.35 -12.88 9.57
CA LEU A 149 8.51 -12.34 8.21
C LEU A 149 9.87 -11.65 8.05
N ARG A 150 10.34 -10.92 9.07
CA ARG A 150 11.67 -10.30 9.08
C ARG A 150 12.77 -11.35 8.98
N MET A 151 12.70 -12.42 9.76
CA MET A 151 13.67 -13.50 9.69
C MET A 151 13.69 -14.20 8.33
N GLN A 152 12.52 -14.37 7.70
CA GLN A 152 12.43 -14.89 6.33
C GLN A 152 13.07 -13.95 5.31
N ALA A 153 12.83 -12.64 5.42
CA ALA A 153 13.42 -11.64 4.53
C ALA A 153 14.96 -11.68 4.59
N GLN A 154 15.53 -11.73 5.79
CA GLN A 154 16.98 -11.82 6.00
C GLN A 154 17.59 -13.09 5.43
N ALA A 155 16.89 -14.22 5.52
CA ALA A 155 17.36 -15.49 4.97
C ALA A 155 17.42 -15.52 3.43
N HIS A 156 16.67 -14.66 2.75
CA HIS A 156 16.68 -14.55 1.28
C HIS A 156 17.67 -13.51 0.75
N ALA A 157 18.27 -12.70 1.63
CA ALA A 157 19.23 -11.66 1.26
C ALA A 157 20.68 -12.18 1.15
N HIS A 158 20.92 -13.45 1.48
CA HIS A 158 22.20 -14.17 1.39
C HIS A 158 22.16 -15.24 0.30
#